data_451571640196784b3265be6d48c88588
#
_entry.id   451571640196784b3265be6d48c88588
#
_cell.length_a   1.000
_cell.length_b   1.000
_cell.length_c   1.000
_cell.angle_alpha   90.00
_cell.angle_beta   90.00
_cell.angle_gamma   90.00
#
_symmetry.space_group_name_H-M   'P 1'
#
loop_
_entity.id
_entity.type
_entity.pdbx_description
1 polymer ?
#
loop_
_entity_poly.entity_id
_entity_poly.type
_entity_poly.pdbx_seq_one_letter_code
_entity_poly.pdbx_strand_id
1 'polypeptide(L)'
;KKKITFHEAEEIGKEIINLFNQNEFDKCILFYNNFKNVITQIPQAQQIIPAEKNLVNSEKQDNHSYEFEPDEDEILEDLLPKNISTQVFKAFLENAASEQGSRMTAMDNATRNAGDLVDKLTIKYNRSRQASITKELIEIISGAESL
;
A
#
# COMPACT_ATOMS: atom_id res chain seq x y z
N LYS A 1 3.24 4.57 -15.55
CA LYS A 1 3.28 3.71 -14.34
C LYS A 1 4.01 2.44 -14.70
N LYS A 2 5.10 2.11 -13.99
CA LYS A 2 5.80 0.84 -14.17
C LYS A 2 4.83 -0.26 -13.74
N LYS A 3 4.51 -1.19 -14.64
CA LYS A 3 3.69 -2.35 -14.28
C LYS A 3 4.58 -3.29 -13.48
N ILE A 4 4.11 -3.69 -12.31
CA ILE A 4 4.75 -4.75 -11.52
C ILE A 4 4.54 -6.05 -12.29
N THR A 5 5.62 -6.70 -12.69
CA THR A 5 5.60 -7.95 -13.44
C THR A 5 6.14 -9.08 -12.59
N PHE A 6 5.68 -10.29 -12.86
CA PHE A 6 6.20 -11.49 -12.18
C PHE A 6 7.70 -11.70 -12.46
N HIS A 7 8.17 -11.27 -13.62
CA HIS A 7 9.58 -11.38 -14.00
C HIS A 7 10.52 -10.63 -13.04
N GLU A 8 10.15 -9.41 -12.62
CA GLU A 8 10.92 -8.65 -11.62
C GLU A 8 11.00 -9.39 -10.27
N ALA A 9 9.91 -10.05 -9.86
CA ALA A 9 9.89 -10.86 -8.64
C ALA A 9 10.71 -12.16 -8.78
N GLU A 10 10.72 -12.74 -9.96
CA GLU A 10 11.52 -13.93 -10.27
C GLU A 10 13.02 -13.62 -10.24
N GLU A 11 13.44 -12.48 -10.80
CA GLU A 11 14.86 -12.05 -10.74
C GLU A 11 15.32 -11.90 -9.29
N ILE A 12 14.51 -11.22 -8.45
CA ILE A 12 14.83 -11.06 -7.02
C ILE A 12 14.81 -12.41 -6.29
N GLY A 13 13.86 -13.29 -6.61
CA GLY A 13 13.80 -14.64 -6.05
C GLY A 13 15.06 -15.44 -6.35
N LYS A 14 15.57 -15.37 -7.58
CA LYS A 14 16.82 -16.00 -8.00
C LYS A 14 18.03 -15.42 -7.26
N GLU A 15 18.08 -14.11 -7.08
CA GLU A 15 19.17 -13.45 -6.35
C GLU A 15 19.18 -13.86 -4.88
N ILE A 16 18.03 -13.92 -4.22
CA ILE A 16 17.89 -14.40 -2.83
C ILE A 16 18.42 -15.83 -2.69
N ILE A 17 18.06 -16.72 -3.63
CA ILE A 17 18.52 -18.11 -3.62
C ILE A 17 20.04 -18.20 -3.84
N ASN A 18 20.58 -17.42 -4.76
CA ASN A 18 22.02 -17.38 -5.01
C ASN A 18 22.80 -16.95 -3.77
N LEU A 19 22.37 -15.90 -3.10
CA LEU A 19 23.00 -15.42 -1.86
C LEU A 19 22.89 -16.43 -0.73
N PHE A 20 21.76 -17.12 -0.63
CA PHE A 20 21.57 -18.19 0.34
C PHE A 20 22.51 -19.37 0.07
N ASN A 21 22.67 -19.79 -1.18
CA ASN A 21 23.61 -20.86 -1.56
C ASN A 21 25.08 -20.48 -1.33
N GLN A 22 25.40 -19.17 -1.34
CA GLN A 22 26.72 -18.65 -0.98
C GLN A 22 26.94 -18.54 0.54
N ASN A 23 25.94 -18.93 1.36
CA ASN A 23 25.94 -18.81 2.82
C ASN A 23 26.13 -17.37 3.33
N GLU A 24 25.65 -16.36 2.61
CA GLU A 24 25.70 -14.96 3.01
C GLU A 24 24.73 -14.62 4.14
N PHE A 25 23.65 -15.40 4.28
CA PHE A 25 22.66 -15.22 5.34
C PHE A 25 21.96 -16.55 5.68
N ASP A 26 21.46 -16.64 6.93
CA ASP A 26 20.71 -17.82 7.43
C ASP A 26 19.18 -17.59 7.38
N LYS A 27 18.74 -16.34 7.41
CA LYS A 27 17.31 -15.99 7.43
C LYS A 27 17.00 -14.87 6.47
N CYS A 28 15.91 -15.04 5.71
CA CYS A 28 15.36 -14.01 4.88
C CYS A 28 13.95 -13.65 5.36
N ILE A 29 13.73 -12.36 5.66
CA ILE A 29 12.45 -11.83 6.13
C ILE A 29 12.01 -10.75 5.16
N LEU A 30 10.78 -10.87 4.66
CA LEU A 30 10.14 -9.92 3.77
C LEU A 30 9.22 -8.98 4.55
N PHE A 31 9.48 -7.68 4.48
CA PHE A 31 8.65 -6.65 5.07
C PHE A 31 7.78 -5.99 4.00
N TYR A 32 6.49 -6.00 4.16
CA TYR A 32 5.54 -5.39 3.24
C TYR A 32 4.27 -4.96 3.95
N ASN A 33 3.45 -4.13 3.29
CA ASN A 33 2.15 -3.74 3.80
C ASN A 33 1.08 -4.68 3.25
N ASN A 34 0.46 -5.43 4.14
CA ASN A 34 -0.69 -6.26 3.81
C ASN A 34 -1.93 -5.36 3.63
N PHE A 35 -2.59 -5.48 2.50
CA PHE A 35 -3.79 -4.72 2.17
C PHE A 35 -5.03 -5.40 2.72
N LYS A 36 -5.57 -4.87 3.82
CA LYS A 36 -6.83 -5.36 4.39
C LYS A 36 -8.04 -4.65 3.77
N ASN A 37 -7.99 -3.33 3.69
CA ASN A 37 -8.98 -2.48 3.03
C ASN A 37 -8.36 -1.10 2.72
N VAL A 38 -9.12 -0.22 2.05
CA VAL A 38 -8.64 1.11 1.63
C VAL A 38 -8.19 1.98 2.81
N ILE A 39 -8.78 1.78 3.98
CA ILE A 39 -8.50 2.57 5.19
C ILE A 39 -7.38 1.94 6.03
N THR A 40 -7.29 0.60 6.01
CA THR A 40 -6.41 -0.17 6.91
C THR A 40 -5.40 -0.97 6.12
N GLN A 41 -4.13 -0.62 6.28
CA GLN A 41 -2.98 -1.36 5.80
C GLN A 41 -2.15 -1.77 7.02
N ILE A 42 -1.70 -3.02 7.05
CA ILE A 42 -0.99 -3.60 8.19
C ILE A 42 0.43 -3.94 7.76
N PRO A 43 1.47 -3.27 8.33
CA PRO A 43 2.84 -3.70 8.12
C PRO A 43 3.02 -5.14 8.63
N GLN A 44 3.56 -6.00 7.79
CA GLN A 44 3.77 -7.40 8.08
C GLN A 44 5.21 -7.79 7.80
N ALA A 45 5.77 -8.63 8.67
CA ALA A 45 7.04 -9.31 8.48
C ALA A 45 6.75 -10.79 8.23
N GLN A 46 7.17 -11.30 7.07
CA GLN A 46 6.99 -12.70 6.69
C GLN A 46 8.37 -13.32 6.47
N GLN A 47 8.66 -14.38 7.19
CA GLN A 47 9.87 -15.16 6.96
C GLN A 47 9.68 -16.01 5.71
N ILE A 48 10.67 -15.94 4.79
CA ILE A 48 10.67 -16.71 3.55
C ILE A 48 11.65 -17.88 3.67
N ILE A 49 12.82 -17.62 4.27
CA ILE A 49 13.87 -18.63 4.48
C ILE A 49 14.27 -18.61 5.96
N PRO A 50 14.32 -19.77 6.61
CA PRO A 50 13.73 -21.03 6.20
C PRO A 50 12.20 -20.95 6.12
N ALA A 51 11.59 -21.79 5.28
CA ALA A 51 10.13 -21.87 5.19
C ALA A 51 9.56 -22.26 6.55
N GLU A 52 8.64 -21.44 7.08
CA GLU A 52 7.91 -21.80 8.30
C GLU A 52 7.09 -23.06 8.02
N LYS A 53 7.38 -24.11 8.75
CA LYS A 53 6.47 -25.25 8.82
C LYS A 53 5.24 -24.77 9.58
N ASN A 54 4.23 -24.30 8.87
CA ASN A 54 2.90 -24.24 9.43
C ASN A 54 2.55 -25.69 9.81
N LEU A 55 2.79 -26.03 11.07
CA LEU A 55 2.20 -27.19 11.68
C LEU A 55 0.69 -26.91 11.70
N VAL A 56 0.06 -27.10 10.56
CA VAL A 56 -1.38 -27.31 10.53
C VAL A 56 -1.58 -28.45 11.53
N ASN A 57 -2.25 -28.14 12.62
CA ASN A 57 -2.67 -29.15 13.59
C ASN A 57 -3.49 -30.18 12.82
N SER A 58 -2.81 -31.13 12.24
CA SER A 58 -3.38 -32.27 11.54
C SER A 58 -3.81 -33.25 12.63
N GLU A 59 -4.89 -32.89 13.33
CA GLU A 59 -5.64 -33.88 14.13
C GLU A 59 -6.35 -34.93 13.24
N LYS A 60 -6.14 -34.84 11.93
CA LYS A 60 -6.50 -35.89 10.97
C LYS A 60 -5.26 -36.19 10.14
N GLN A 61 -4.38 -37.04 10.64
CA GLN A 61 -3.50 -37.80 9.78
C GLN A 61 -4.36 -38.72 8.95
N ASP A 62 -4.85 -38.24 7.81
CA ASP A 62 -5.22 -39.14 6.74
C ASP A 62 -3.92 -39.84 6.29
N ASN A 63 -3.77 -41.07 6.69
CA ASN A 63 -2.64 -41.95 6.30
C ASN A 63 -2.74 -42.32 4.80
N HIS A 64 -2.98 -41.31 3.95
CA HIS A 64 -2.84 -41.53 2.51
C HIS A 64 -1.38 -41.36 2.15
N SER A 65 -0.75 -42.48 1.77
CA SER A 65 0.54 -42.45 1.12
C SER A 65 0.34 -41.88 -0.29
N TYR A 66 0.89 -40.71 -0.56
CA TYR A 66 0.92 -40.15 -1.90
C TYR A 66 2.14 -40.73 -2.64
N GLU A 67 1.92 -41.20 -3.85
CA GLU A 67 3.00 -41.52 -4.77
C GLU A 67 3.33 -40.27 -5.58
N PHE A 68 4.61 -39.90 -5.60
CA PHE A 68 5.09 -38.71 -6.34
C PHE A 68 5.76 -39.18 -7.64
N GLU A 69 5.48 -38.48 -8.73
CA GLU A 69 6.08 -38.74 -10.04
C GLU A 69 6.37 -37.40 -10.71
N PRO A 70 7.61 -37.01 -10.96
CA PRO A 70 8.88 -37.68 -10.60
C PRO A 70 9.16 -37.68 -9.09
N ASP A 71 10.40 -37.98 -8.68
CA ASP A 71 10.80 -38.12 -7.29
C ASP A 71 10.54 -36.82 -6.46
N GLU A 72 10.25 -36.96 -5.17
CA GLU A 72 9.89 -35.87 -4.25
C GLU A 72 10.97 -34.78 -4.24
N ASP A 73 12.24 -35.16 -4.22
CA ASP A 73 13.37 -34.22 -4.20
C ASP A 73 13.42 -33.35 -5.48
N GLU A 74 13.20 -33.94 -6.64
CA GLU A 74 13.18 -33.24 -7.94
C GLU A 74 12.03 -32.25 -8.04
N ILE A 75 10.87 -32.62 -7.51
CA ILE A 75 9.71 -31.72 -7.43
C ILE A 75 10.00 -30.53 -6.51
N LEU A 76 10.63 -30.75 -5.36
CA LEU A 76 10.97 -29.68 -4.40
C LEU A 76 12.01 -28.72 -4.95
N GLU A 77 13.02 -29.20 -5.68
CA GLU A 77 14.03 -28.35 -6.34
C GLU A 77 13.41 -27.35 -7.32
N ASP A 78 12.33 -27.72 -8.00
CA ASP A 78 11.62 -26.81 -8.93
C ASP A 78 10.61 -25.92 -8.22
N LEU A 79 9.91 -26.42 -7.20
CA LEU A 79 8.84 -25.69 -6.51
C LEU A 79 9.35 -24.64 -5.52
N LEU A 80 10.45 -24.89 -4.80
CA LEU A 80 10.96 -23.96 -3.79
C LEU A 80 11.35 -22.60 -4.37
N PRO A 81 12.10 -22.50 -5.48
CA PRO A 81 12.40 -21.24 -6.13
C PRO A 81 11.14 -20.51 -6.61
N LYS A 82 10.19 -21.25 -7.18
CA LYS A 82 8.91 -20.69 -7.64
C LYS A 82 8.07 -20.16 -6.48
N ASN A 83 8.09 -20.83 -5.34
CA ASN A 83 7.40 -20.40 -4.14
C ASN A 83 7.97 -19.07 -3.61
N ILE A 84 9.30 -18.96 -3.52
CA ILE A 84 9.97 -17.70 -3.10
C ILE A 84 9.59 -16.56 -4.04
N SER A 85 9.69 -16.75 -5.35
CA SER A 85 9.31 -15.75 -6.35
C SER A 85 7.84 -15.35 -6.24
N THR A 86 6.95 -16.29 -5.96
CA THR A 86 5.51 -16.04 -5.78
C THR A 86 5.24 -15.25 -4.51
N GLN A 87 5.94 -15.51 -3.41
CA GLN A 87 5.80 -14.76 -2.16
C GLN A 87 6.29 -13.32 -2.33
N VAL A 88 7.41 -13.11 -3.03
CA VAL A 88 7.91 -11.77 -3.38
C VAL A 88 6.91 -11.02 -4.26
N PHE A 89 6.37 -11.69 -5.28
CA PHE A 89 5.37 -11.09 -6.17
C PHE A 89 4.08 -10.71 -5.41
N LYS A 90 3.60 -11.59 -4.53
CA LYS A 90 2.47 -11.31 -3.64
C LYS A 90 2.73 -10.04 -2.82
N ALA A 91 3.89 -9.93 -2.19
CA ALA A 91 4.25 -8.76 -1.40
C ALA A 91 4.30 -7.46 -2.22
N PHE A 92 4.79 -7.52 -3.45
CA PHE A 92 4.75 -6.38 -4.37
C PHE A 92 3.33 -5.92 -4.68
N LEU A 93 2.44 -6.85 -4.97
CA LEU A 93 1.04 -6.54 -5.28
C LEU A 93 0.31 -5.95 -4.05
N GLU A 94 0.50 -6.56 -2.88
CA GLU A 94 -0.10 -6.08 -1.64
C GLU A 94 0.43 -4.70 -1.23
N ASN A 95 1.73 -4.47 -1.38
CA ASN A 95 2.32 -3.17 -1.11
C ASN A 95 1.83 -2.10 -2.09
N ALA A 96 1.72 -2.43 -3.38
CA ALA A 96 1.19 -1.52 -4.39
C ALA A 96 -0.29 -1.20 -4.14
N ALA A 97 -1.10 -2.19 -3.77
CA ALA A 97 -2.50 -1.98 -3.40
C ALA A 97 -2.63 -1.09 -2.16
N SER A 98 -1.80 -1.32 -1.15
CA SER A 98 -1.73 -0.53 0.08
C SER A 98 -1.35 0.93 -0.20
N GLU A 99 -0.36 1.16 -1.07
CA GLU A 99 0.03 2.51 -1.50
C GLU A 99 -1.12 3.23 -2.21
N GLN A 100 -1.80 2.58 -3.13
CA GLN A 100 -2.92 3.19 -3.84
C GLN A 100 -4.11 3.46 -2.90
N GLY A 101 -4.40 2.54 -1.97
CA GLY A 101 -5.43 2.73 -0.95
C GLY A 101 -5.14 3.93 -0.05
N SER A 102 -3.93 4.02 0.49
CA SER A 102 -3.50 5.17 1.30
C SER A 102 -3.54 6.48 0.53
N ARG A 103 -3.11 6.47 -0.73
CA ARG A 103 -3.16 7.65 -1.61
C ARG A 103 -4.60 8.09 -1.85
N MET A 104 -5.52 7.15 -2.11
CA MET A 104 -6.94 7.44 -2.29
C MET A 104 -7.54 8.11 -1.06
N THR A 105 -7.29 7.56 0.12
CA THR A 105 -7.77 8.12 1.40
C THR A 105 -7.19 9.52 1.66
N ALA A 106 -5.90 9.72 1.40
CA ALA A 106 -5.24 11.00 1.55
C ALA A 106 -5.82 12.06 0.61
N MET A 107 -6.07 11.70 -0.65
CA MET A 107 -6.65 12.62 -1.64
C MET A 107 -8.12 12.95 -1.34
N ASP A 108 -8.90 11.99 -0.84
CA ASP A 108 -10.28 12.24 -0.40
C ASP A 108 -10.32 13.24 0.75
N ASN A 109 -9.48 13.05 1.76
CA ASN A 109 -9.34 13.99 2.87
C ASN A 109 -8.86 15.38 2.40
N ALA A 110 -7.90 15.43 1.49
CA ALA A 110 -7.41 16.68 0.91
C ALA A 110 -8.52 17.42 0.15
N THR A 111 -9.32 16.71 -0.63
CA THR A 111 -10.44 17.28 -1.39
C THR A 111 -11.51 17.85 -0.45
N ARG A 112 -11.84 17.12 0.60
CA ARG A 112 -12.80 17.59 1.62
C ARG A 112 -12.31 18.84 2.32
N ASN A 113 -11.05 18.84 2.79
CA ASN A 113 -10.45 20.00 3.44
C ASN A 113 -10.36 21.22 2.51
N ALA A 114 -10.08 20.99 1.22
CA ALA A 114 -10.10 22.07 0.22
C ALA A 114 -11.49 22.66 0.02
N GLY A 115 -12.54 21.82 -0.02
CA GLY A 115 -13.93 22.27 -0.05
C GLY A 115 -14.28 23.18 1.13
N ASP A 116 -13.99 22.73 2.35
CA ASP A 116 -14.22 23.51 3.58
C ASP A 116 -13.48 24.86 3.56
N LEU A 117 -12.25 24.86 3.01
CA LEU A 117 -11.47 26.10 2.88
C LEU A 117 -12.11 27.06 1.87
N VAL A 118 -12.56 26.56 0.73
CA VAL A 118 -13.26 27.38 -0.29
C VAL A 118 -14.52 27.99 0.29
N ASP A 119 -15.31 27.27 1.04
CA ASP A 119 -16.53 27.78 1.69
C ASP A 119 -16.21 28.88 2.68
N LYS A 120 -15.21 28.67 3.55
CA LYS A 120 -14.74 29.71 4.49
C LYS A 120 -14.23 30.97 3.79
N LEU A 121 -13.48 30.81 2.72
CA LEU A 121 -12.97 31.92 1.93
C LEU A 121 -14.09 32.68 1.21
N THR A 122 -15.09 31.97 0.71
CA THR A 122 -16.27 32.56 0.07
C THR A 122 -17.06 33.43 1.05
N ILE A 123 -17.29 32.94 2.27
CA ILE A 123 -17.94 33.71 3.34
C ILE A 123 -17.11 34.97 3.67
N LYS A 124 -15.79 34.80 3.85
CA LYS A 124 -14.90 35.94 4.15
C LYS A 124 -14.88 36.97 3.03
N TYR A 125 -14.83 36.53 1.79
CA TYR A 125 -14.89 37.41 0.61
C TYR A 125 -16.20 38.22 0.57
N ASN A 126 -17.33 37.53 0.72
CA ASN A 126 -18.63 38.17 0.70
C ASN A 126 -18.77 39.23 1.84
N ARG A 127 -18.29 38.90 3.05
CA ARG A 127 -18.28 39.85 4.18
C ARG A 127 -17.37 41.04 3.90
N SER A 128 -16.19 40.84 3.36
CA SER A 128 -15.26 41.92 3.00
C SER A 128 -15.86 42.83 1.91
N ARG A 129 -16.48 42.23 0.88
CA ARG A 129 -17.15 42.97 -0.18
C ARG A 129 -18.27 43.80 0.36
N GLN A 130 -19.14 43.29 1.23
CA GLN A 130 -20.24 44.06 1.85
C GLN A 130 -19.68 45.19 2.70
N ALA A 131 -18.62 44.98 3.49
CA ALA A 131 -17.99 46.03 4.28
C ALA A 131 -17.40 47.14 3.40
N SER A 132 -16.77 46.80 2.27
CA SER A 132 -16.25 47.76 1.30
C SER A 132 -17.38 48.61 0.69
N ILE A 133 -18.45 47.97 0.23
CA ILE A 133 -19.64 48.68 -0.33
C ILE A 133 -20.26 49.61 0.72
N THR A 134 -20.40 49.12 1.96
CA THR A 134 -20.97 49.96 3.05
C THR A 134 -20.09 51.15 3.34
N LYS A 135 -18.77 51.00 3.35
CA LYS A 135 -17.82 52.09 3.55
C LYS A 135 -17.93 53.14 2.44
N GLU A 136 -17.96 52.71 1.19
CA GLU A 136 -18.13 53.60 0.04
C GLU A 136 -19.44 54.37 0.09
N LEU A 137 -20.55 53.72 0.48
CA LEU A 137 -21.85 54.39 0.67
C LEU A 137 -21.81 55.45 1.78
N ILE A 138 -21.14 55.14 2.91
CA ILE A 138 -20.99 56.12 4.00
C ILE A 138 -20.15 57.31 3.54
N GLU A 139 -19.07 57.08 2.80
CA GLU A 139 -18.24 58.17 2.25
C GLU A 139 -19.02 59.06 1.29
N ILE A 140 -19.86 58.49 0.42
CA ILE A 140 -20.73 59.27 -0.49
C ILE A 140 -21.75 60.09 0.28
N ILE A 141 -22.42 59.50 1.28
CA ILE A 141 -23.43 60.22 2.09
C ILE A 141 -22.79 61.37 2.87
N SER A 142 -21.64 61.10 3.53
CA SER A 142 -20.91 62.15 4.28
C SER A 142 -20.40 63.27 3.38
N GLY A 143 -19.99 62.96 2.14
CA GLY A 143 -19.62 63.97 1.15
C GLY A 143 -20.79 64.82 0.67
N ALA A 144 -21.97 64.19 0.56
CA ALA A 144 -23.19 64.94 0.20
C ALA A 144 -23.72 65.83 1.32
N GLU A 145 -23.57 65.49 2.60
CA GLU A 145 -23.95 66.31 3.74
C GLU A 145 -22.98 67.44 4.01
N SER A 146 -21.80 67.45 3.46
CA SER A 146 -20.77 68.48 3.62
C SER A 146 -20.84 69.58 2.56
N LEU A 147 -21.75 69.49 1.60
CA LEU A 147 -22.07 70.48 0.58
C LEU A 147 -23.31 71.27 0.99
#